data_1afdb5f2c546429f5d4033c0ef920eea
#
_entry.id   1afdb5f2c546429f5d4033c0ef920eea
#
_cell.length_a   1.000
_cell.length_b   1.000
_cell.length_c   1.000
_cell.angle_alpha   90.00
_cell.angle_beta   90.00
_cell.angle_gamma   90.00
#
_symmetry.space_group_name_H-M   'P 1'
#
loop_
_entity.id
_entity.type
_entity.pdbx_description
1 polymer ?
#
loop_
_entity_poly.entity_id
_entity_poly.type
_entity_poly.pdbx_seq_one_letter_code
_entity_poly.pdbx_strand_id
1 'polypeptide(L)'
;MTAYIAFLIDIHDQAAFTRYARAAAPTYPVYGGGVALRGPVVDVLEGDLQVSRDTRLVVLQFPSLGQAHAWWDSEDYQPLVKLRQPPVSDSRAFLVEGIGAVR
;
A
#
# COMPACT_ATOMS: atom_id res chain seq x y z
N MET A 1 -5.61 15.11 -10.89
CA MET A 1 -6.47 14.35 -9.97
C MET A 1 -5.62 13.52 -9.05
N THR A 2 -6.05 13.39 -7.83
CA THR A 2 -5.32 12.59 -6.83
C THR A 2 -5.31 11.12 -7.22
N ALA A 3 -4.19 10.47 -7.04
CA ALA A 3 -4.05 9.05 -7.29
C ALA A 3 -3.81 8.31 -5.97
N TYR A 4 -4.27 7.07 -5.93
CA TYR A 4 -4.11 6.21 -4.75
C TYR A 4 -3.52 4.88 -5.16
N ILE A 5 -2.64 4.36 -4.33
CA ILE A 5 -2.20 2.98 -4.46
C ILE A 5 -2.73 2.23 -3.25
N ALA A 6 -3.58 1.24 -3.49
CA ALA A 6 -4.19 0.45 -2.44
C ALA A 6 -3.48 -0.90 -2.35
N PHE A 7 -3.09 -1.26 -1.13
CA PHE A 7 -2.50 -2.56 -0.83
C PHE A 7 -3.44 -3.33 0.08
N LEU A 8 -3.82 -4.51 -0.33
CA LEU A 8 -4.47 -5.47 0.55
C LEU A 8 -3.44 -6.53 0.91
N ILE A 9 -3.11 -6.64 2.19
CA ILE A 9 -1.92 -7.36 2.63
C ILE A 9 -2.28 -8.35 3.73
N ASP A 10 -1.89 -9.61 3.55
CA ASP A 10 -1.90 -10.61 4.61
C ASP A 10 -0.47 -10.73 5.14
N ILE A 11 -0.26 -10.33 6.39
CA ILE A 11 1.08 -10.28 6.99
C ILE A 11 1.32 -11.61 7.73
N HIS A 12 2.41 -12.29 7.36
CA HIS A 12 2.79 -13.56 7.97
C HIS A 12 3.96 -13.40 8.97
N ASP A 13 4.78 -12.38 8.77
CA ASP A 13 5.92 -12.07 9.64
C ASP A 13 5.87 -10.58 9.97
N GLN A 14 5.32 -10.25 11.14
CA GLN A 14 5.14 -8.86 11.55
C GLN A 14 6.46 -8.11 11.69
N ALA A 15 7.48 -8.74 12.26
CA ALA A 15 8.77 -8.07 12.45
C ALA A 15 9.42 -7.70 11.12
N ALA A 16 9.40 -8.65 10.17
CA ALA A 16 9.94 -8.41 8.83
C ALA A 16 9.13 -7.36 8.08
N PHE A 17 7.80 -7.41 8.21
CA PHE A 17 6.95 -6.41 7.55
C PHE A 17 7.18 -5.01 8.13
N THR A 18 7.39 -4.91 9.44
CA THR A 18 7.70 -3.63 10.07
C THR A 18 9.00 -3.04 9.52
N ARG A 19 10.00 -3.87 9.28
CA ARG A 19 11.25 -3.42 8.65
C ARG A 19 11.01 -2.86 7.25
N TYR A 20 10.16 -3.56 6.46
CA TYR A 20 9.76 -3.05 5.16
C TYR A 20 9.06 -1.69 5.28
N ALA A 21 8.08 -1.58 6.16
CA ALA A 21 7.29 -0.36 6.32
C ALA A 21 8.17 0.84 6.71
N ARG A 22 9.13 0.61 7.60
CA ARG A 22 10.07 1.66 8.02
C ARG A 22 10.99 2.09 6.88
N ALA A 23 11.39 1.16 6.03
CA ALA A 23 12.24 1.48 4.87
C ALA A 23 11.44 2.18 3.79
N ALA A 24 10.17 1.81 3.60
CA ALA A 24 9.32 2.36 2.54
C ALA A 24 8.83 3.77 2.84
N ALA A 25 8.51 4.07 4.10
CA ALA A 25 7.88 5.34 4.47
C ALA A 25 8.66 6.59 4.00
N PRO A 26 10.00 6.66 4.14
CA PRO A 26 10.74 7.84 3.66
C PRO A 26 10.71 8.03 2.15
N THR A 27 10.33 7.01 1.37
CA THR A 27 10.28 7.13 -0.08
C THR A 27 9.04 7.85 -0.58
N TYR A 28 7.95 7.86 0.20
CA TYR A 28 6.69 8.47 -0.25
C TYR A 28 6.80 9.98 -0.49
N PRO A 29 7.31 10.78 0.46
CA PRO A 29 7.34 12.24 0.27
C PRO A 29 8.24 12.70 -0.87
N VAL A 30 9.22 11.90 -1.27
CA VAL A 30 10.07 12.22 -2.42
C VAL A 30 9.24 12.39 -3.69
N TYR A 31 8.12 11.68 -3.78
CA TYR A 31 7.20 11.73 -4.93
C TYR A 31 5.89 12.42 -4.59
N GLY A 32 5.87 13.20 -3.50
CA GLY A 32 4.70 13.95 -3.08
C GLY A 32 3.63 13.11 -2.40
N GLY A 33 3.97 11.88 -2.00
CA GLY A 33 3.02 10.94 -1.46
C GLY A 33 3.01 10.82 0.05
N GLY A 34 2.03 10.09 0.54
CA GLY A 34 1.90 9.79 1.96
C GLY A 34 0.82 8.73 2.18
N VAL A 35 0.65 8.34 3.43
CA VAL A 35 -0.37 7.36 3.81
C VAL A 35 -1.70 8.07 4.00
N ALA A 36 -2.71 7.67 3.22
CA ALA A 36 -4.07 8.19 3.37
C ALA A 36 -4.87 7.35 4.37
N LEU A 37 -4.63 6.05 4.42
CA LEU A 37 -5.36 5.13 5.28
C LEU A 37 -4.48 3.92 5.58
N ARG A 38 -4.51 3.46 6.81
CA ARG A 38 -3.84 2.23 7.19
C ARG A 38 -4.57 1.60 8.38
N GLY A 39 -4.94 0.33 8.26
CA GLY A 39 -5.59 -0.34 9.35
C GLY A 39 -5.91 -1.79 9.05
N PRO A 40 -6.32 -2.55 10.08
CA PRO A 40 -6.77 -3.92 9.87
C PRO A 40 -8.13 -3.96 9.19
N VAL A 41 -8.35 -4.99 8.37
CA VAL A 41 -9.68 -5.28 7.83
C VAL A 41 -10.43 -6.02 8.93
N VAL A 42 -11.43 -5.38 9.52
CA VAL A 42 -12.11 -5.92 10.71
C VAL A 42 -13.31 -6.79 10.35
N ASP A 43 -13.90 -6.59 9.18
CA ASP A 43 -15.08 -7.37 8.76
C ASP A 43 -15.20 -7.31 7.24
N VAL A 44 -15.72 -8.36 6.65
CA VAL A 44 -16.07 -8.40 5.23
C VAL A 44 -17.58 -8.29 5.14
N LEU A 45 -18.06 -7.16 4.65
CA LEU A 45 -19.49 -6.88 4.58
C LEU A 45 -20.16 -7.57 3.40
N GLU A 46 -19.40 -7.84 2.36
CA GLU A 46 -19.90 -8.48 1.15
C GLU A 46 -18.73 -9.10 0.38
N GLY A 47 -18.96 -10.24 -0.24
CA GLY A 47 -17.93 -10.92 -1.03
C GLY A 47 -17.24 -12.01 -0.23
N ASP A 48 -16.29 -12.67 -0.90
CA ASP A 48 -15.64 -13.87 -0.35
C ASP A 48 -14.16 -13.65 -0.01
N LEU A 49 -13.80 -12.42 0.33
CA LEU A 49 -12.44 -12.11 0.77
C LEU A 49 -12.15 -12.81 2.10
N GLN A 50 -11.06 -13.57 2.14
CA GLN A 50 -10.61 -14.22 3.36
C GLN A 50 -9.74 -13.25 4.16
N VAL A 51 -10.11 -12.99 5.41
CA VAL A 51 -9.36 -12.08 6.26
C VAL A 51 -9.02 -12.75 7.60
N SER A 52 -7.92 -12.30 8.18
CA SER A 52 -7.50 -12.66 9.53
C SER A 52 -7.19 -11.38 10.29
N ARG A 53 -6.79 -11.51 11.56
CA ARG A 53 -6.35 -10.35 12.34
C ARG A 53 -5.15 -9.65 11.72
N ASP A 54 -4.42 -10.33 10.84
CA ASP A 54 -3.20 -9.81 10.22
C ASP A 54 -3.42 -9.31 8.79
N THR A 55 -4.67 -9.21 8.35
CA THR A 55 -5.02 -8.61 7.07
C THR A 55 -5.11 -7.09 7.23
N ARG A 56 -4.38 -6.37 6.39
CA ARG A 56 -4.30 -4.90 6.44
C ARG A 56 -4.70 -4.31 5.12
N LEU A 57 -5.34 -3.15 5.19
CA LEU A 57 -5.52 -2.28 4.03
C LEU A 57 -4.62 -1.06 4.25
N VAL A 58 -3.77 -0.78 3.27
CA VAL A 58 -2.92 0.41 3.26
C VAL A 58 -3.20 1.15 1.96
N VAL A 59 -3.55 2.42 2.06
CA VAL A 59 -3.78 3.26 0.89
C VAL A 59 -2.80 4.42 0.93
N LEU A 60 -1.98 4.52 -0.10
CA LEU A 60 -1.08 5.64 -0.30
C LEU A 60 -1.73 6.65 -1.23
N GLN A 61 -1.43 7.91 -1.04
CA GLN A 61 -1.98 8.99 -1.83
C GLN A 61 -0.85 9.77 -2.50
N PHE A 62 -1.02 10.09 -3.78
CA PHE A 62 -0.07 10.89 -4.56
C PHE A 62 -0.82 11.98 -5.32
N PRO A 63 -0.14 13.09 -5.67
CA PRO A 63 -0.82 14.20 -6.36
C PRO A 63 -1.37 13.85 -7.73
N SER A 64 -0.79 12.84 -8.40
CA SER A 64 -1.19 12.45 -9.76
C SER A 64 -0.84 11.00 -10.04
N LEU A 65 -1.43 10.44 -11.10
CA LEU A 65 -1.04 9.12 -11.60
C LEU A 65 0.44 9.07 -11.95
N GLY A 66 0.94 10.13 -12.58
CA GLY A 66 2.36 10.18 -12.96
C GLY A 66 3.29 10.06 -11.77
N GLN A 67 2.99 10.75 -10.68
CA GLN A 67 3.82 10.67 -9.48
C GLN A 67 3.67 9.33 -8.77
N ALA A 68 2.48 8.75 -8.77
CA ALA A 68 2.27 7.41 -8.21
C ALA A 68 3.07 6.36 -8.99
N HIS A 69 3.04 6.42 -10.33
CA HIS A 69 3.86 5.54 -11.17
C HIS A 69 5.35 5.78 -10.95
N ALA A 70 5.76 7.05 -10.85
CA ALA A 70 7.16 7.38 -10.62
C ALA A 70 7.66 6.78 -9.31
N TRP A 71 6.84 6.85 -8.25
CA TRP A 71 7.20 6.22 -6.97
C TRP A 71 7.31 4.70 -7.10
N TRP A 72 6.28 4.07 -7.69
CA TRP A 72 6.25 2.60 -7.84
C TRP A 72 7.47 2.08 -8.59
N ASP A 73 7.85 2.76 -9.67
CA ASP A 73 8.94 2.35 -10.55
C ASP A 73 10.31 2.85 -10.09
N SER A 74 10.36 3.61 -8.99
CA SER A 74 11.59 4.27 -8.56
C SER A 74 12.65 3.30 -8.04
N GLU A 75 13.90 3.72 -8.15
CA GLU A 75 15.02 3.01 -7.54
C GLU A 75 15.00 3.13 -6.01
N ASP A 76 14.26 4.11 -5.50
CA ASP A 76 14.09 4.26 -4.05
C ASP A 76 13.16 3.17 -3.49
N TYR A 77 12.11 2.80 -4.23
CA TYR A 77 11.11 1.87 -3.73
C TYR A 77 11.28 0.43 -4.23
N GLN A 78 11.55 0.23 -5.53
CA GLN A 78 11.58 -1.12 -6.11
C GLN A 78 12.49 -2.11 -5.37
N PRO A 79 13.69 -1.71 -4.91
CA PRO A 79 14.52 -2.65 -4.15
C PRO A 79 13.89 -3.12 -2.83
N LEU A 80 12.91 -2.38 -2.30
CA LEU A 80 12.28 -2.71 -1.04
C LEU A 80 11.14 -3.73 -1.19
N VAL A 81 10.62 -3.93 -2.39
CA VAL A 81 9.48 -4.82 -2.63
C VAL A 81 9.78 -6.23 -2.13
N LYS A 82 10.98 -6.72 -2.34
CA LYS A 82 11.37 -8.06 -1.90
C LYS A 82 11.31 -8.24 -0.39
N LEU A 83 11.35 -7.15 0.39
CA LEU A 83 11.27 -7.23 1.84
C LEU A 83 9.87 -7.60 2.33
N ARG A 84 8.84 -7.42 1.49
CA ARG A 84 7.45 -7.75 1.85
C ARG A 84 6.89 -8.95 1.08
N GLN A 85 7.62 -9.47 0.09
CA GLN A 85 7.15 -10.61 -0.69
C GLN A 85 7.13 -11.89 0.16
N PRO A 86 6.41 -12.92 -0.27
CA PRO A 86 6.37 -14.18 0.47
C PRO A 86 7.79 -14.68 0.80
N PRO A 87 7.98 -15.22 2.00
CA PRO A 87 6.99 -15.59 3.01
C PRO A 87 6.60 -14.48 4.00
N VAL A 88 7.07 -13.25 3.84
CA VAL A 88 6.80 -12.16 4.78
C VAL A 88 5.33 -11.75 4.73
N SER A 89 4.79 -11.56 3.54
CA SER A 89 3.38 -11.24 3.34
C SER A 89 2.92 -11.62 1.95
N ASP A 90 1.60 -11.74 1.79
CA ASP A 90 0.95 -11.83 0.49
C ASP A 90 0.19 -10.54 0.27
N SER A 91 0.42 -9.87 -0.85
CA SER A 91 -0.23 -8.60 -1.09
C SER A 91 -0.75 -8.47 -2.50
N ARG A 92 -1.80 -7.67 -2.63
CA ARG A 92 -2.35 -7.21 -3.90
C ARG A 92 -2.26 -5.71 -3.88
N ALA A 93 -1.77 -5.12 -4.97
CA ALA A 93 -1.61 -3.68 -5.07
C ALA A 93 -2.24 -3.20 -6.36
N PHE A 94 -3.00 -2.12 -6.29
CA PHE A 94 -3.62 -1.54 -7.48
C PHE A 94 -3.65 -0.02 -7.38
N LEU A 95 -3.57 0.60 -8.55
CA LEU A 95 -3.58 2.04 -8.70
C LEU A 95 -4.99 2.50 -9.00
N VAL A 96 -5.45 3.52 -8.29
CA VAL A 96 -6.78 4.09 -8.42
C VAL A 96 -6.64 5.59 -8.64
N GLU A 97 -7.32 6.10 -9.66
CA GLU A 97 -7.41 7.54 -9.86
C GLU A 97 -8.68 8.07 -9.20
N GLY A 98 -8.52 9.08 -8.34
CA GLY A 98 -9.67 9.77 -7.75
C GLY A 98 -10.38 10.58 -8.83
N ILE A 99 -11.70 10.47 -8.90
CA ILE A 99 -12.50 11.11 -9.94
C ILE A 99 -13.14 12.42 -9.48
N GLY A 100 -12.55 13.04 -8.47
CA GLY A 100 -13.04 14.30 -7.95
C GLY A 100 -13.81 14.13 -6.63
N ALA A 101 -14.65 15.11 -6.32
CA ALA A 101 -15.40 15.08 -5.07
C ALA A 101 -16.44 13.97 -5.07
N VAL A 102 -16.55 13.28 -3.93
CA VAL A 102 -17.58 12.27 -3.74
C VAL A 102 -18.94 12.94 -3.56
N ARG A 103 -19.94 12.40 -4.22
CA ARG A 103 -21.33 12.89 -4.15
C ARG A 103 -22.17 11.95 -3.34
#